data_372cc8116646b3849b1f2adc0b509ec7
#
_entry.id   372cc8116646b3849b1f2adc0b509ec7
#
_cell.length_a   1.000
_cell.length_b   1.000
_cell.length_c   1.000
_cell.angle_alpha   90.00
_cell.angle_beta   90.00
_cell.angle_gamma   90.00
#
_symmetry.space_group_name_H-M   'P 1'
#
loop_
_entity.id
_entity.type
_entity.pdbx_description
1 polymer ?
#
loop_
_entity_poly.entity_id
_entity_poly.type
_entity_poly.pdbx_seq_one_letter_code
_entity_poly.pdbx_strand_id
1 'polypeptide(L)'
;MIAFDATSRRLQTISTRMPGFPLELMRLLRMTYNIQKGMKDLTNAALKKHDLVDASYMVLAVLYGTEGETSNACTLGLASHEKPANLTRVCNDLESRGLIHRGTRPGDRRSVMISLTDKGRALIEKALPDVYKETSLLYADFTDEELQVLDKLYLRQLRNLNILNSQN
;
A
#
# COMPACT_ATOMS: atom_id res chain seq x y z
N MET A 1 24.25 -6.43 -12.49
CA MET A 1 24.50 -5.86 -11.13
C MET A 1 23.13 -5.49 -10.55
N ILE A 2 22.75 -6.13 -9.43
CA ILE A 2 21.45 -5.85 -8.78
C ILE A 2 21.52 -4.44 -8.18
N ALA A 3 20.47 -3.65 -8.34
CA ALA A 3 20.43 -2.27 -7.82
C ALA A 3 20.73 -2.15 -6.30
N PHE A 4 20.63 -3.25 -5.57
CA PHE A 4 20.90 -3.35 -4.14
C PHE A 4 22.40 -3.52 -3.78
N ASP A 5 23.29 -3.85 -4.72
CA ASP A 5 24.72 -4.13 -4.46
C ASP A 5 25.44 -2.94 -3.82
N ALA A 6 25.15 -1.72 -4.26
CA ALA A 6 25.70 -0.51 -3.69
C ALA A 6 25.28 -0.30 -2.23
N THR A 7 24.05 -0.63 -1.89
CA THR A 7 23.53 -0.58 -0.51
C THR A 7 24.20 -1.63 0.36
N SER A 8 24.35 -2.86 -0.13
CA SER A 8 25.05 -3.93 0.57
C SER A 8 26.50 -3.55 0.91
N ARG A 9 27.24 -2.98 -0.03
CA ARG A 9 28.61 -2.50 0.22
C ARG A 9 28.66 -1.41 1.30
N ARG A 10 27.72 -0.46 1.30
CA ARG A 10 27.65 0.59 2.34
C ARG A 10 27.38 0.00 3.72
N LEU A 11 26.45 -0.96 3.82
CA LEU A 11 26.15 -1.64 5.09
C LEU A 11 27.36 -2.43 5.61
N GLN A 12 28.11 -3.09 4.72
CA GLN A 12 29.35 -3.79 5.07
C GLN A 12 30.39 -2.79 5.62
N THR A 13 30.56 -1.62 4.98
CA THR A 13 31.45 -0.58 5.45
C THR A 13 31.05 -0.07 6.85
N ILE A 14 29.74 0.09 7.11
CA ILE A 14 29.24 0.50 8.44
C ILE A 14 29.58 -0.58 9.47
N SER A 15 29.34 -1.85 9.16
CA SER A 15 29.64 -2.98 10.03
C SER A 15 31.12 -3.05 10.41
N THR A 16 32.02 -2.75 9.46
CA THR A 16 33.46 -2.68 9.73
C THR A 16 33.82 -1.53 10.68
N ARG A 17 33.10 -0.40 10.59
CA ARG A 17 33.38 0.80 11.40
C ARG A 17 32.70 0.79 12.76
N MET A 18 31.65 0.00 12.92
CA MET A 18 30.81 -0.01 14.12
C MET A 18 30.69 -1.45 14.68
N PRO A 19 31.50 -1.83 15.68
CA PRO A 19 31.36 -3.14 16.34
C PRO A 19 29.95 -3.33 16.90
N GLY A 20 29.38 -4.52 16.68
CA GLY A 20 28.01 -4.85 17.13
C GLY A 20 26.90 -4.35 16.18
N PHE A 21 27.24 -3.75 15.04
CA PHE A 21 26.22 -3.38 14.04
C PHE A 21 25.47 -4.60 13.52
N PRO A 22 24.12 -4.64 13.61
CA PRO A 22 23.30 -5.80 13.24
C PRO A 22 23.14 -5.90 11.72
N LEU A 23 24.22 -6.22 11.01
CA LEU A 23 24.33 -6.17 9.55
C LEU A 23 23.17 -6.87 8.84
N GLU A 24 22.85 -8.12 9.22
CA GLU A 24 21.83 -8.92 8.56
C GLU A 24 20.43 -8.32 8.75
N LEU A 25 20.11 -7.85 9.95
CA LEU A 25 18.83 -7.19 10.21
C LEU A 25 18.69 -5.87 9.43
N MET A 26 19.77 -5.08 9.39
CA MET A 26 19.80 -3.82 8.63
C MET A 26 19.72 -4.07 7.11
N ARG A 27 20.29 -5.16 6.64
CA ARG A 27 20.17 -5.60 5.26
C ARG A 27 18.73 -5.94 4.90
N LEU A 28 18.06 -6.76 5.72
CA LEU A 28 16.63 -7.10 5.54
C LEU A 28 15.76 -5.84 5.54
N LEU A 29 15.97 -4.93 6.49
CA LEU A 29 15.24 -3.66 6.55
C LEU A 29 15.41 -2.84 5.26
N ARG A 30 16.64 -2.74 4.74
CA ARG A 30 16.93 -2.00 3.51
C ARG A 30 16.32 -2.67 2.27
N MET A 31 16.30 -4.01 2.23
CA MET A 31 15.57 -4.74 1.17
C MET A 31 14.09 -4.41 1.20
N THR A 32 13.45 -4.44 2.37
CA THR A 32 12.03 -4.10 2.52
C THR A 32 11.72 -2.71 1.96
N TYR A 33 12.51 -1.69 2.29
CA TYR A 33 12.33 -0.33 1.74
C TYR A 33 12.50 -0.28 0.21
N ASN A 34 13.47 -1.02 -0.33
CA ASN A 34 13.67 -1.05 -1.79
C ASN A 34 12.54 -1.78 -2.50
N ILE A 35 12.07 -2.91 -1.95
CA ILE A 35 10.94 -3.67 -2.49
C ILE A 35 9.68 -2.79 -2.46
N GLN A 36 9.36 -2.18 -1.31
CA GLN A 36 8.20 -1.29 -1.18
C GLN A 36 8.23 -0.16 -2.21
N LYS A 37 9.39 0.49 -2.36
CA LYS A 37 9.56 1.55 -3.36
C LYS A 37 9.34 1.02 -4.78
N GLY A 38 9.95 -0.11 -5.12
CA GLY A 38 9.79 -0.75 -6.44
C GLY A 38 8.35 -1.14 -6.73
N MET A 39 7.65 -1.74 -5.77
CA MET A 39 6.22 -2.06 -5.88
C MET A 39 5.38 -0.81 -6.18
N LYS A 40 5.62 0.28 -5.44
CA LYS A 40 4.92 1.54 -5.64
C LYS A 40 5.20 2.16 -7.02
N ASP A 41 6.44 2.10 -7.48
CA ASP A 41 6.83 2.59 -8.81
C ASP A 41 6.12 1.78 -9.92
N LEU A 42 6.06 0.44 -9.81
CA LEU A 42 5.33 -0.44 -10.73
C LEU A 42 3.82 -0.16 -10.72
N THR A 43 3.23 -0.04 -9.53
CA THR A 43 1.82 0.30 -9.38
C THR A 43 1.49 1.64 -10.07
N ASN A 44 2.28 2.69 -9.80
CA ASN A 44 2.06 3.98 -10.44
C ASN A 44 2.24 3.93 -11.97
N ALA A 45 3.19 3.14 -12.47
CA ALA A 45 3.36 2.95 -13.91
C ALA A 45 2.13 2.29 -14.56
N ALA A 46 1.58 1.23 -13.93
CA ALA A 46 0.36 0.57 -14.38
C ALA A 46 -0.86 1.49 -14.33
N LEU A 47 -0.95 2.37 -13.31
CA LEU A 47 -2.08 3.27 -13.09
C LEU A 47 -2.09 4.49 -14.01
N LYS A 48 -0.96 4.84 -14.63
CA LYS A 48 -0.82 6.05 -15.45
C LYS A 48 -1.87 6.15 -16.57
N LYS A 49 -2.17 5.04 -17.26
CA LYS A 49 -3.17 5.00 -18.33
C LYS A 49 -4.62 5.15 -17.84
N HIS A 50 -4.87 5.01 -16.54
CA HIS A 50 -6.16 5.19 -15.89
C HIS A 50 -6.30 6.58 -15.26
N ASP A 51 -5.29 7.44 -15.40
CA ASP A 51 -5.23 8.75 -14.74
C ASP A 51 -5.40 8.62 -13.22
N LEU A 52 -4.73 7.61 -12.64
CA LEU A 52 -4.69 7.35 -11.20
C LEU A 52 -3.24 7.37 -10.70
N VAL A 53 -3.09 7.70 -9.44
CA VAL A 53 -1.86 7.49 -8.64
C VAL A 53 -2.15 6.50 -7.52
N ASP A 54 -1.11 5.91 -6.95
CA ASP A 54 -1.18 4.90 -5.89
C ASP A 54 -2.18 5.26 -4.78
N ALA A 55 -2.14 6.49 -4.23
CA ALA A 55 -3.04 6.93 -3.18
C ALA A 55 -4.52 6.94 -3.60
N SER A 56 -4.83 7.40 -4.83
CA SER A 56 -6.19 7.41 -5.38
C SER A 56 -6.68 5.98 -5.65
N TYR A 57 -5.81 5.15 -6.21
CA TYR A 57 -6.08 3.73 -6.44
C TYR A 57 -6.37 3.00 -5.14
N MET A 58 -5.54 3.18 -4.10
CA MET A 58 -5.75 2.53 -2.80
C MET A 58 -7.09 2.89 -2.17
N VAL A 59 -7.50 4.16 -2.24
CA VAL A 59 -8.83 4.59 -1.75
C VAL A 59 -9.95 3.87 -2.52
N LEU A 60 -9.90 3.83 -3.85
CA LEU A 60 -10.91 3.13 -4.66
C LEU A 60 -10.90 1.62 -4.42
N ALA A 61 -9.72 0.99 -4.32
CA ALA A 61 -9.58 -0.44 -4.09
C ALA A 61 -10.11 -0.87 -2.71
N VAL A 62 -9.84 -0.07 -1.66
CA VAL A 62 -10.37 -0.31 -0.31
C VAL A 62 -11.89 -0.21 -0.30
N LEU A 63 -12.46 0.82 -0.94
CA LEU A 63 -13.92 0.95 -1.05
C LEU A 63 -14.52 -0.23 -1.82
N TYR A 64 -13.95 -0.59 -2.95
CA TYR A 64 -14.40 -1.71 -3.78
C TYR A 64 -14.37 -3.06 -3.05
N GLY A 65 -13.37 -3.28 -2.20
CA GLY A 65 -13.23 -4.49 -1.37
C GLY A 65 -14.02 -4.44 -0.05
N THR A 66 -14.72 -3.34 0.25
CA THR A 66 -15.52 -3.21 1.48
C THR A 66 -16.99 -3.57 1.17
N GLU A 67 -17.62 -4.32 2.07
CA GLU A 67 -19.06 -4.64 1.95
C GLU A 67 -19.89 -3.35 1.86
N GLY A 68 -20.76 -3.27 0.86
CA GLY A 68 -21.55 -2.07 0.54
C GLY A 68 -20.74 -0.93 -0.04
N GLU A 69 -19.46 -1.14 -0.38
CA GLU A 69 -18.55 -0.18 -1.03
C GLU A 69 -18.51 1.20 -0.36
N THR A 70 -18.65 1.21 0.95
CA THR A 70 -18.76 2.43 1.76
C THR A 70 -17.91 2.31 3.03
N SER A 71 -17.20 3.37 3.39
CA SER A 71 -16.37 3.43 4.59
C SER A 71 -16.38 4.82 5.20
N ASN A 72 -16.09 4.94 6.50
CA ASN A 72 -15.80 6.23 7.11
C ASN A 72 -14.34 6.65 6.86
N ALA A 73 -14.05 7.94 6.99
CA ALA A 73 -12.73 8.49 6.69
C ALA A 73 -11.60 7.90 7.56
N CYS A 74 -11.88 7.56 8.82
CA CYS A 74 -10.88 6.97 9.72
C CYS A 74 -10.47 5.57 9.26
N THR A 75 -11.46 4.69 9.06
CA THR A 75 -11.23 3.32 8.57
C THR A 75 -10.55 3.33 7.19
N LEU A 76 -11.01 4.21 6.29
CA LEU A 76 -10.44 4.35 4.96
C LEU A 76 -8.98 4.80 5.00
N GLY A 77 -8.64 5.77 5.86
CA GLY A 77 -7.26 6.23 6.04
C GLY A 77 -6.33 5.14 6.57
N LEU A 78 -6.79 4.36 7.55
CA LEU A 78 -6.04 3.22 8.07
C LEU A 78 -5.81 2.15 7.00
N ALA A 79 -6.85 1.78 6.26
CA ALA A 79 -6.79 0.73 5.26
C ALA A 79 -5.98 1.14 4.01
N SER A 80 -6.03 2.42 3.60
CA SER A 80 -5.24 2.95 2.49
C SER A 80 -3.83 3.40 2.90
N HIS A 81 -3.48 3.31 4.20
CA HIS A 81 -2.22 3.82 4.75
C HIS A 81 -1.98 5.32 4.50
N GLU A 82 -3.05 6.10 4.39
CA GLU A 82 -2.97 7.53 4.12
C GLU A 82 -3.13 8.36 5.39
N LYS A 83 -2.28 9.38 5.52
CA LYS A 83 -2.42 10.38 6.59
C LYS A 83 -3.68 11.22 6.36
N PRO A 84 -4.37 11.72 7.42
CA PRO A 84 -5.64 12.44 7.29
C PRO A 84 -5.63 13.58 6.26
N ALA A 85 -4.57 14.40 6.25
CA ALA A 85 -4.45 15.52 5.32
C ALA A 85 -4.35 15.05 3.86
N ASN A 86 -3.58 13.99 3.58
CA ASN A 86 -3.47 13.45 2.23
C ASN A 86 -4.75 12.73 1.81
N LEU A 87 -5.37 11.95 2.72
CA LEU A 87 -6.66 11.32 2.45
C LEU A 87 -7.72 12.36 2.05
N THR A 88 -7.80 13.48 2.79
CA THR A 88 -8.74 14.56 2.46
C THR A 88 -8.51 15.09 1.05
N ARG A 89 -7.26 15.36 0.66
CA ARG A 89 -6.90 15.83 -0.68
C ARG A 89 -7.26 14.80 -1.77
N VAL A 90 -6.92 13.54 -1.53
CA VAL A 90 -7.24 12.44 -2.46
C VAL A 90 -8.75 12.28 -2.63
N CYS A 91 -9.50 12.28 -1.54
CA CYS A 91 -10.96 12.20 -1.60
C CYS A 91 -11.61 13.42 -2.27
N ASN A 92 -11.04 14.64 -2.12
CA ASN A 92 -11.53 15.83 -2.84
C ASN A 92 -11.34 15.66 -4.36
N ASP A 93 -10.18 15.19 -4.79
CA ASP A 93 -9.91 14.89 -6.20
C ASP A 93 -10.87 13.83 -6.74
N LEU A 94 -10.98 12.69 -6.07
CA LEU A 94 -11.85 11.60 -6.49
C LEU A 94 -13.33 12.02 -6.57
N GLU A 95 -13.81 12.83 -5.62
CA GLU A 95 -15.17 13.35 -5.61
C GLU A 95 -15.40 14.35 -6.74
N SER A 96 -14.47 15.27 -6.99
CA SER A 96 -14.56 16.22 -8.12
C SER A 96 -14.61 15.52 -9.48
N ARG A 97 -14.00 14.34 -9.58
CA ARG A 97 -14.04 13.47 -10.77
C ARG A 97 -15.29 12.59 -10.81
N GLY A 98 -16.11 12.62 -9.77
CA GLY A 98 -17.33 11.82 -9.66
C GLY A 98 -17.07 10.32 -9.45
N LEU A 99 -15.92 9.94 -8.87
CA LEU A 99 -15.51 8.56 -8.64
C LEU A 99 -15.96 8.04 -7.26
N ILE A 100 -16.13 8.95 -6.31
CA ILE A 100 -16.69 8.69 -4.99
C ILE A 100 -17.78 9.72 -4.67
N HIS A 101 -18.59 9.43 -3.68
CA HIS A 101 -19.56 10.33 -3.09
C HIS A 101 -19.35 10.40 -1.58
N ARG A 102 -19.47 11.62 -1.02
CA ARG A 102 -19.48 11.83 0.43
C ARG A 102 -20.91 12.11 0.89
N GLY A 103 -21.32 11.38 1.90
CA GLY A 103 -22.63 11.54 2.53
C GLY A 103 -22.52 11.49 4.04
N THR A 104 -23.66 11.61 4.72
CA THR A 104 -23.75 11.41 6.16
C THR A 104 -24.49 10.10 6.43
N ARG A 105 -24.13 9.40 7.50
CA ARG A 105 -24.86 8.22 7.93
C ARG A 105 -26.28 8.58 8.35
N PRO A 106 -27.31 7.85 7.92
CA PRO A 106 -28.66 8.06 8.46
C PRO A 106 -28.64 7.99 9.99
N GLY A 107 -29.10 9.06 10.65
CA GLY A 107 -29.12 9.16 12.11
C GLY A 107 -27.83 9.71 12.77
N ASP A 108 -26.72 9.85 12.04
CA ASP A 108 -25.48 10.43 12.56
C ASP A 108 -24.86 11.42 11.57
N ARG A 109 -25.21 12.71 11.72
CA ARG A 109 -24.69 13.80 10.88
C ARG A 109 -23.19 14.13 11.10
N ARG A 110 -22.56 13.55 12.13
CA ARG A 110 -21.13 13.78 12.44
C ARG A 110 -20.21 12.81 11.72
N SER A 111 -20.74 11.67 11.26
CA SER A 111 -19.97 10.64 10.58
C SER A 111 -20.06 10.82 9.06
N VAL A 112 -18.98 11.30 8.45
CA VAL A 112 -18.87 11.38 7.00
C VAL A 112 -18.58 9.97 6.46
N MET A 113 -19.48 9.49 5.60
CA MET A 113 -19.32 8.23 4.87
C MET A 113 -18.87 8.53 3.44
N ILE A 114 -17.97 7.71 2.94
CA ILE A 114 -17.40 7.80 1.60
C ILE A 114 -17.80 6.53 0.87
N SER A 115 -18.49 6.69 -0.24
CA SER A 115 -19.03 5.58 -1.04
C SER A 115 -18.46 5.62 -2.45
N LEU A 116 -18.23 4.43 -3.02
CA LEU A 116 -17.86 4.29 -4.43
C LEU A 116 -19.08 4.63 -5.31
N THR A 117 -18.84 5.31 -6.43
CA THR A 117 -19.88 5.51 -7.46
C THR A 117 -19.78 4.42 -8.53
N ASP A 118 -20.81 4.27 -9.39
CA ASP A 118 -20.73 3.36 -10.54
C ASP A 118 -19.56 3.71 -11.47
N LYS A 119 -19.26 4.99 -11.63
CA LYS A 119 -18.10 5.46 -12.38
C LYS A 119 -16.78 5.06 -11.72
N GLY A 120 -16.70 5.18 -10.40
CA GLY A 120 -15.55 4.75 -9.61
C GLY A 120 -15.35 3.24 -9.68
N ARG A 121 -16.45 2.47 -9.57
CA ARG A 121 -16.44 1.01 -9.70
C ARG A 121 -15.93 0.59 -11.08
N ALA A 122 -16.48 1.14 -12.15
CA ALA A 122 -16.04 0.84 -13.51
C ALA A 122 -14.57 1.20 -13.77
N LEU A 123 -14.05 2.23 -13.11
CA LEU A 123 -12.63 2.62 -13.22
C LEU A 123 -11.73 1.63 -12.47
N ILE A 124 -12.07 1.27 -11.23
CA ILE A 124 -11.23 0.36 -10.44
C ILE A 124 -11.22 -1.05 -11.04
N GLU A 125 -12.33 -1.54 -11.55
CA GLU A 125 -12.43 -2.83 -12.25
C GLU A 125 -11.54 -2.92 -13.50
N LYS A 126 -11.30 -1.79 -14.18
CA LYS A 126 -10.36 -1.70 -15.30
C LYS A 126 -8.91 -1.59 -14.84
N ALA A 127 -8.65 -0.90 -13.73
CA ALA A 127 -7.30 -0.66 -13.25
C ALA A 127 -6.69 -1.87 -12.53
N LEU A 128 -7.49 -2.63 -11.76
CA LEU A 128 -7.05 -3.79 -10.99
C LEU A 128 -6.27 -4.83 -11.82
N PRO A 129 -6.78 -5.31 -12.98
CA PRO A 129 -6.05 -6.29 -13.79
C PRO A 129 -4.68 -5.80 -14.25
N ASP A 130 -4.55 -4.51 -14.57
CA ASP A 130 -3.28 -3.93 -15.00
C ASP A 130 -2.26 -3.87 -13.86
N VAL A 131 -2.71 -3.49 -12.66
CA VAL A 131 -1.86 -3.49 -11.45
C VAL A 131 -1.43 -4.92 -11.11
N TYR A 132 -2.35 -5.90 -11.13
CA TYR A 132 -2.02 -7.30 -10.84
C TYR A 132 -1.02 -7.88 -11.84
N LYS A 133 -1.21 -7.60 -13.12
CA LYS A 133 -0.31 -8.06 -14.18
C LYS A 133 1.14 -7.63 -13.93
N GLU A 134 1.34 -6.35 -13.59
CA GLU A 134 2.69 -5.82 -13.38
C GLU A 134 3.28 -6.27 -12.02
N THR A 135 2.48 -6.26 -10.96
CA THR A 135 2.97 -6.59 -9.61
C THR A 135 3.18 -8.09 -9.40
N SER A 136 2.40 -8.96 -10.06
CA SER A 136 2.60 -10.42 -9.98
C SER A 136 3.95 -10.89 -10.54
N LEU A 137 4.54 -10.12 -11.45
CA LEU A 137 5.88 -10.43 -11.99
C LEU A 137 6.97 -10.44 -10.91
N LEU A 138 6.76 -9.76 -9.77
CA LEU A 138 7.68 -9.79 -8.64
C LEU A 138 7.80 -11.18 -7.99
N TYR A 139 6.84 -12.04 -8.24
CA TYR A 139 6.75 -13.37 -7.65
C TYR A 139 6.77 -14.49 -8.71
N ALA A 140 7.09 -14.15 -9.96
CA ALA A 140 6.94 -15.09 -11.09
C ALA A 140 7.86 -16.31 -11.02
N ASP A 141 8.97 -16.23 -10.30
CA ASP A 141 9.95 -17.30 -10.11
C ASP A 141 9.88 -17.96 -8.72
N PHE A 142 8.88 -17.58 -7.90
CA PHE A 142 8.65 -18.21 -6.60
C PHE A 142 7.80 -19.47 -6.74
N THR A 143 8.15 -20.52 -5.99
CA THR A 143 7.27 -21.68 -5.83
C THR A 143 6.15 -21.39 -4.85
N ASP A 144 5.09 -22.21 -4.87
CA ASP A 144 3.98 -22.08 -3.91
C ASP A 144 4.44 -22.23 -2.45
N GLU A 145 5.42 -23.12 -2.20
CA GLU A 145 6.00 -23.30 -0.87
C GLU A 145 6.76 -22.06 -0.39
N GLU A 146 7.52 -21.42 -1.29
CA GLU A 146 8.24 -20.18 -0.99
C GLU A 146 7.28 -19.04 -0.71
N LEU A 147 6.19 -18.92 -1.46
CA LEU A 147 5.14 -17.94 -1.21
C LEU A 147 4.48 -18.17 0.16
N GLN A 148 4.19 -19.42 0.55
CA GLN A 148 3.64 -19.74 1.86
C GLN A 148 4.60 -19.41 3.01
N VAL A 149 5.90 -19.64 2.82
CA VAL A 149 6.92 -19.26 3.81
C VAL A 149 6.99 -17.75 3.95
N LEU A 150 7.01 -17.02 2.83
CA LEU A 150 7.05 -15.56 2.81
C LEU A 150 5.82 -14.95 3.49
N ASP A 151 4.62 -15.47 3.22
CA ASP A 151 3.37 -15.06 3.87
C ASP A 151 3.47 -15.20 5.41
N LYS A 152 3.89 -16.36 5.90
CA LYS A 152 4.07 -16.61 7.34
C LYS A 152 5.07 -15.65 7.99
N LEU A 153 6.16 -15.33 7.29
CA LEU A 153 7.19 -14.41 7.79
C LEU A 153 6.68 -12.97 7.80
N TYR A 154 5.98 -12.52 6.77
CA TYR A 154 5.36 -11.20 6.73
C TYR A 154 4.27 -11.03 7.78
N LEU A 155 3.40 -12.02 7.99
CA LEU A 155 2.39 -11.98 9.04
C LEU A 155 3.02 -11.87 10.45
N ARG A 156 4.16 -12.55 10.69
CA ARG A 156 4.91 -12.42 11.95
C ARG A 156 5.48 -11.01 12.10
N GLN A 157 6.06 -10.45 11.03
CA GLN A 157 6.63 -9.10 11.05
C GLN A 157 5.55 -8.04 11.28
N LEU A 158 4.38 -8.16 10.64
CA LEU A 158 3.23 -7.27 10.83
C LEU A 158 2.71 -7.33 12.28
N ARG A 159 2.61 -8.53 12.89
CA ARG A 159 2.22 -8.66 14.30
C ARG A 159 3.20 -7.95 15.23
N ASN A 160 4.51 -8.12 15.02
CA ASN A 160 5.54 -7.45 15.82
C ASN A 160 5.44 -5.91 15.65
N LEU A 161 5.21 -5.43 14.44
CA LEU A 161 5.03 -4.00 14.18
C LEU A 161 3.81 -3.43 14.92
N ASN A 162 2.69 -4.15 14.93
CA ASN A 162 1.48 -3.74 15.66
C ASN A 162 1.73 -3.67 17.18
N ILE A 163 2.47 -4.62 17.75
CA ILE A 163 2.85 -4.59 19.18
C ILE A 163 3.69 -3.35 19.48
N LEU A 164 4.68 -3.05 18.66
CA LEU A 164 5.55 -1.87 18.84
C LEU A 164 4.76 -0.55 18.72
N ASN A 165 3.82 -0.47 17.79
CA ASN A 165 2.98 0.72 17.62
C ASN A 165 1.98 0.92 18.75
N SER A 166 1.55 -0.15 19.44
CA SER A 166 0.63 -0.06 20.59
C SER A 166 1.33 0.35 21.90
N GLN A 167 2.66 0.35 21.94
CA GLN A 167 3.48 0.74 23.08
C GLN A 167 3.97 2.20 23.04
N ASN A 168 3.77 2.88 21.91
CA ASN A 168 4.11 4.28 21.66
C ASN A 168 2.84 5.17 21.59
#